data_fbe97c56a7265ac2f727910970e8fcc8
#
_entry.id   fbe97c56a7265ac2f727910970e8fcc8
#
_cell.length_a   1.000
_cell.length_b   1.000
_cell.length_c   1.000
_cell.angle_alpha   90.00
_cell.angle_beta   90.00
_cell.angle_gamma   90.00
#
_symmetry.space_group_name_H-M   'P 1'
#
loop_
_entity.id
_entity.type
_entity.pdbx_description
1 polymer ?
#
loop_
_entity_poly.entity_id
_entity_poly.type
_entity_poly.pdbx_seq_one_letter_code
_entity_poly.pdbx_strand_id
1 'polypeptide(L)'
;LGDVYKRQSLYTADITRTFPTNGKFTDFQKKLYQAVLDSQQAGFEAAKPGATYSDIHHACMRVIAERLHDWGILPVDVEESLSPEGQQHRRWLACGVAHHLGLDVHDCAQARYESYQNAKIRPGMIFTIEPGLYFREDDLLIPPEYRGIGIRIEDDVLMTEDGPEWISAGIPKRIDDVEAWMADMAAEGVKA
;
A
#
# COMPACT_ATOMS: atom_id res chain seq x y z
N LEU A 1 -12.36 14.65 10.04
CA LEU A 1 -11.16 14.87 10.91
C LEU A 1 -9.96 15.38 10.11
N GLY A 2 -9.69 14.89 8.88
CA GLY A 2 -8.58 15.37 8.06
C GLY A 2 -8.59 16.88 7.78
N ASP A 3 -9.75 17.48 7.58
CA ASP A 3 -9.89 18.93 7.32
C ASP A 3 -9.50 19.84 8.48
N VAL A 4 -9.55 19.37 9.72
CA VAL A 4 -9.23 20.18 10.90
C VAL A 4 -7.72 20.35 11.04
N TYR A 5 -6.93 19.30 10.79
CA TYR A 5 -5.46 19.35 10.85
C TYR A 5 -4.85 20.08 9.65
N LYS A 6 -5.43 19.91 8.47
CA LYS A 6 -5.02 20.63 7.25
C LYS A 6 -5.08 22.15 7.40
N ARG A 7 -5.95 22.67 8.27
CA ARG A 7 -6.09 24.09 8.53
C ARG A 7 -4.96 24.72 9.35
N GLN A 8 -4.16 23.94 10.08
CA GLN A 8 -3.10 24.47 10.94
C GLN A 8 -1.81 24.78 10.17
N SER A 9 -1.34 23.86 9.32
CA SER A 9 -0.09 23.99 8.57
C SER A 9 -0.24 23.79 7.06
N LEU A 10 -1.43 23.43 6.59
CA LEU A 10 -1.78 23.10 5.20
C LEU A 10 -1.15 21.81 4.67
N TYR A 11 -0.34 21.10 5.45
CA TYR A 11 0.18 19.80 5.07
C TYR A 11 -0.86 18.70 5.20
N THR A 12 -0.83 17.76 4.27
CA THR A 12 -1.77 16.63 4.20
C THR A 12 -1.19 15.39 4.86
N ALA A 13 -2.06 14.42 5.16
CA ALA A 13 -1.73 13.04 5.49
C ALA A 13 -2.49 12.12 4.53
N ASP A 14 -1.93 10.93 4.24
CA ASP A 14 -2.60 9.93 3.42
C ASP A 14 -2.45 8.55 4.06
N ILE A 15 -3.54 8.04 4.61
CA ILE A 15 -3.53 6.79 5.39
C ILE A 15 -4.77 5.98 5.00
N THR A 16 -4.55 4.79 4.49
CA THR A 16 -5.62 3.86 4.16
C THR A 16 -5.55 2.61 5.04
N ARG A 17 -6.72 2.19 5.54
CA ARG A 17 -6.93 0.90 6.19
C ARG A 17 -8.10 0.18 5.55
N THR A 18 -7.90 -1.10 5.26
CA THR A 18 -8.98 -2.01 4.87
C THR A 18 -9.33 -2.92 6.05
N PHE A 19 -10.59 -3.05 6.38
CA PHE A 19 -11.05 -3.87 7.49
C PHE A 19 -12.37 -4.57 7.17
N PRO A 20 -12.67 -5.73 7.78
CA PRO A 20 -13.92 -6.44 7.57
C PRO A 20 -15.06 -5.73 8.31
N THR A 21 -16.19 -5.50 7.65
CA THR A 21 -17.35 -4.79 8.24
C THR A 21 -17.95 -5.47 9.46
N ASN A 22 -17.74 -6.78 9.61
CA ASN A 22 -18.20 -7.57 10.78
C ASN A 22 -17.15 -7.65 11.91
N GLY A 23 -16.01 -6.96 11.78
CA GLY A 23 -14.95 -6.93 12.77
C GLY A 23 -14.01 -8.14 12.79
N LYS A 24 -14.20 -9.12 11.90
CA LYS A 24 -13.36 -10.33 11.83
C LYS A 24 -13.03 -10.69 10.39
N PHE A 25 -11.74 -10.88 10.11
CA PHE A 25 -11.30 -11.42 8.82
C PHE A 25 -11.59 -12.92 8.73
N THR A 26 -12.10 -13.37 7.59
CA THR A 26 -12.05 -14.79 7.23
C THR A 26 -10.62 -15.22 6.92
N ASP A 27 -10.32 -16.53 6.95
CA ASP A 27 -8.97 -17.03 6.59
C ASP A 27 -8.56 -16.63 5.18
N PHE A 28 -9.53 -16.58 4.25
CA PHE A 28 -9.30 -16.12 2.89
C PHE A 28 -8.95 -14.63 2.83
N GLN A 29 -9.67 -13.79 3.57
CA GLN A 29 -9.35 -12.36 3.67
C GLN A 29 -8.00 -12.13 4.35
N LYS A 30 -7.67 -12.90 5.40
CA LYS A 30 -6.34 -12.84 6.06
C LYS A 30 -5.21 -13.15 5.09
N LYS A 31 -5.37 -14.17 4.23
CA LYS A 31 -4.41 -14.53 3.20
C LYS A 31 -4.12 -13.35 2.25
N LEU A 32 -5.16 -12.69 1.77
CA LEU A 32 -5.02 -11.56 0.84
C LEU A 32 -4.49 -10.30 1.53
N TYR A 33 -4.99 -10.02 2.72
CA TYR A 33 -4.56 -8.87 3.52
C TYR A 33 -3.08 -8.96 3.89
N GLN A 34 -2.63 -10.16 4.31
CA GLN A 34 -1.22 -10.40 4.65
C GLN A 34 -0.30 -10.17 3.45
N ALA A 35 -0.70 -10.55 2.24
CA ALA A 35 0.08 -10.28 1.04
C ALA A 35 0.30 -8.79 0.79
N VAL A 36 -0.71 -7.96 1.03
CA VAL A 36 -0.60 -6.49 0.90
C VAL A 36 0.28 -5.93 2.03
N LEU A 37 0.14 -6.44 3.25
CA LEU A 37 0.98 -6.04 4.38
C LEU A 37 2.45 -6.40 4.16
N ASP A 38 2.74 -7.61 3.67
CA ASP A 38 4.08 -8.05 3.30
C ASP A 38 4.67 -7.16 2.19
N SER A 39 3.86 -6.80 1.21
CA SER A 39 4.24 -5.89 0.13
C SER A 39 4.60 -4.50 0.64
N GLN A 40 3.80 -3.94 1.57
CA GLN A 40 4.10 -2.66 2.21
C GLN A 40 5.40 -2.71 3.00
N GLN A 41 5.64 -3.79 3.74
CA GLN A 41 6.86 -3.99 4.49
C GLN A 41 8.09 -4.07 3.58
N ALA A 42 7.99 -4.79 2.45
CA ALA A 42 9.07 -4.86 1.46
C ALA A 42 9.39 -3.48 0.86
N GLY A 43 8.37 -2.69 0.56
CA GLY A 43 8.53 -1.29 0.12
C GLY A 43 9.24 -0.42 1.15
N PHE A 44 8.88 -0.55 2.42
CA PHE A 44 9.52 0.16 3.52
C PHE A 44 11.00 -0.23 3.68
N GLU A 45 11.32 -1.50 3.60
CA GLU A 45 12.71 -2.00 3.68
C GLU A 45 13.58 -1.55 2.49
N ALA A 46 12.95 -1.35 1.32
CA ALA A 46 13.60 -0.80 0.14
C ALA A 46 13.79 0.73 0.23
N ALA A 47 13.00 1.43 1.02
CA ALA A 47 13.05 2.87 1.22
C ALA A 47 14.26 3.26 2.07
N LYS A 48 15.41 3.47 1.42
CA LYS A 48 16.67 3.87 2.07
C LYS A 48 17.09 5.24 1.56
N PRO A 49 17.91 6.00 2.31
CA PRO A 49 18.51 7.23 1.78
C PRO A 49 19.23 6.95 0.45
N GLY A 50 18.82 7.66 -0.60
CA GLY A 50 19.36 7.47 -1.96
C GLY A 50 18.63 6.43 -2.83
N ALA A 51 17.67 5.68 -2.29
CA ALA A 51 16.72 4.91 -3.09
C ALA A 51 15.77 5.83 -3.88
N THR A 52 15.02 5.26 -4.80
CA THR A 52 14.01 5.97 -5.61
C THR A 52 12.62 5.41 -5.33
N TYR A 53 11.55 6.10 -5.75
CA TYR A 53 10.20 5.52 -5.71
C TYR A 53 10.08 4.29 -6.61
N SER A 54 10.83 4.23 -7.71
CA SER A 54 10.90 3.03 -8.55
C SER A 54 11.42 1.82 -7.79
N ASP A 55 12.42 1.99 -6.91
CA ASP A 55 12.94 0.89 -6.08
C ASP A 55 11.88 0.39 -5.10
N ILE A 56 11.16 1.31 -4.44
CA ILE A 56 10.05 0.98 -3.54
C ILE A 56 8.95 0.24 -4.31
N HIS A 57 8.57 0.78 -5.49
CA HIS A 57 7.55 0.17 -6.34
C HIS A 57 7.94 -1.26 -6.75
N HIS A 58 9.16 -1.48 -7.21
CA HIS A 58 9.63 -2.80 -7.60
C HIS A 58 9.63 -3.80 -6.44
N ALA A 59 10.02 -3.37 -5.24
CA ALA A 59 9.99 -4.22 -4.04
C ALA A 59 8.54 -4.64 -3.70
N CYS A 60 7.60 -3.70 -3.71
CA CYS A 60 6.19 -3.99 -3.49
C CYS A 60 5.62 -4.95 -4.56
N MET A 61 5.90 -4.65 -5.84
CA MET A 61 5.38 -5.44 -6.96
C MET A 61 5.92 -6.87 -6.98
N ARG A 62 7.16 -7.07 -6.56
CA ARG A 62 7.74 -8.42 -6.45
C ARG A 62 6.92 -9.29 -5.51
N VAL A 63 6.63 -8.82 -4.30
CA VAL A 63 5.80 -9.56 -3.34
C VAL A 63 4.42 -9.85 -3.91
N ILE A 64 3.77 -8.87 -4.53
CA ILE A 64 2.46 -9.06 -5.16
C ILE A 64 2.52 -10.11 -6.28
N ALA A 65 3.51 -10.04 -7.16
CA ALA A 65 3.66 -11.00 -8.27
C ALA A 65 3.91 -12.42 -7.75
N GLU A 66 4.77 -12.60 -6.74
CA GLU A 66 5.03 -13.88 -6.09
C GLU A 66 3.75 -14.48 -5.48
N ARG A 67 2.96 -13.68 -4.74
CA ARG A 67 1.69 -14.14 -4.16
C ARG A 67 0.67 -14.51 -5.22
N LEU A 68 0.53 -13.69 -6.28
CA LEU A 68 -0.37 -13.99 -7.39
C LEU A 68 0.04 -15.27 -8.14
N HIS A 69 1.35 -15.51 -8.29
CA HIS A 69 1.87 -16.73 -8.88
C HIS A 69 1.60 -17.96 -7.99
N ASP A 70 1.89 -17.89 -6.68
CA ASP A 70 1.63 -18.94 -5.70
C ASP A 70 0.15 -19.34 -5.62
N TRP A 71 -0.75 -18.37 -5.88
CA TRP A 71 -2.20 -18.62 -5.90
C TRP A 71 -2.71 -19.13 -7.25
N GLY A 72 -1.83 -19.28 -8.26
CA GLY A 72 -2.18 -19.71 -9.60
C GLY A 72 -3.01 -18.67 -10.39
N ILE A 73 -2.94 -17.39 -10.00
CA ILE A 73 -3.64 -16.28 -10.65
C ILE A 73 -2.77 -15.67 -11.75
N LEU A 74 -1.47 -15.50 -11.48
CA LEU A 74 -0.53 -14.96 -12.45
C LEU A 74 -0.29 -15.98 -13.57
N PRO A 75 -0.56 -15.63 -14.84
CA PRO A 75 -0.51 -16.60 -15.96
C PRO A 75 0.92 -16.86 -16.48
N VAL A 76 1.92 -16.18 -15.95
CA VAL A 76 3.33 -16.24 -16.37
C VAL A 76 4.24 -16.31 -15.14
N ASP A 77 5.52 -16.59 -15.34
CA ASP A 77 6.51 -16.56 -14.28
C ASP A 77 6.66 -15.15 -13.68
N VAL A 78 7.09 -15.10 -12.42
CA VAL A 78 7.26 -13.84 -11.67
C VAL A 78 8.21 -12.88 -12.40
N GLU A 79 9.37 -13.38 -12.86
CA GLU A 79 10.37 -12.55 -13.55
C GLU A 79 9.86 -12.05 -14.92
N GLU A 80 9.11 -12.87 -15.65
CA GLU A 80 8.43 -12.41 -16.86
C GLU A 80 7.42 -11.31 -16.55
N SER A 81 6.59 -11.50 -15.52
CA SER A 81 5.62 -10.51 -15.12
C SER A 81 6.24 -9.19 -14.67
N LEU A 82 7.41 -9.23 -14.02
CA LEU A 82 8.11 -8.02 -13.54
C LEU A 82 8.93 -7.34 -14.63
N SER A 83 9.11 -7.96 -15.79
CA SER A 83 9.85 -7.38 -16.92
C SER A 83 9.11 -6.14 -17.49
N PRO A 84 9.81 -5.23 -18.17
CA PRO A 84 9.17 -4.07 -18.81
C PRO A 84 8.09 -4.44 -19.84
N GLU A 85 8.24 -5.58 -20.51
CA GLU A 85 7.34 -6.08 -21.56
C GLU A 85 6.18 -6.90 -20.96
N GLY A 86 6.37 -7.49 -19.77
CA GLY A 86 5.40 -8.35 -19.11
C GLY A 86 4.28 -7.57 -18.45
N GLN A 87 4.49 -7.14 -17.23
CA GLN A 87 3.58 -6.31 -16.43
C GLN A 87 2.21 -6.94 -16.11
N GLN A 88 2.06 -8.27 -16.18
CA GLN A 88 0.77 -8.94 -15.98
C GLN A 88 0.21 -8.76 -14.55
N HIS A 89 1.07 -8.68 -13.53
CA HIS A 89 0.68 -8.41 -12.14
C HIS A 89 -0.07 -7.07 -11.97
N ARG A 90 0.17 -6.10 -12.85
CA ARG A 90 -0.48 -4.79 -12.81
C ARG A 90 -1.98 -4.83 -13.12
N ARG A 91 -2.50 -5.96 -13.60
CA ARG A 91 -3.95 -6.15 -13.73
C ARG A 91 -4.66 -5.97 -12.38
N TRP A 92 -4.01 -6.37 -11.29
CA TRP A 92 -4.58 -6.33 -9.94
C TRP A 92 -3.95 -5.27 -9.02
N LEU A 93 -2.94 -4.55 -9.50
CA LEU A 93 -2.37 -3.36 -8.90
C LEU A 93 -1.92 -2.39 -10.00
N ALA A 94 -2.83 -1.59 -10.53
CA ALA A 94 -2.59 -0.75 -11.70
C ALA A 94 -1.92 0.61 -11.40
N CYS A 95 -1.91 1.05 -10.13
CA CYS A 95 -1.37 2.35 -9.71
C CYS A 95 0.09 2.27 -9.19
N GLY A 96 0.67 3.44 -8.92
CA GLY A 96 1.90 3.54 -8.13
C GLY A 96 1.66 3.13 -6.68
N VAL A 97 2.73 2.87 -5.94
CA VAL A 97 2.65 2.46 -4.52
C VAL A 97 3.33 3.46 -3.59
N ALA A 98 3.80 4.59 -4.10
CA ALA A 98 4.44 5.64 -3.31
C ALA A 98 4.36 6.98 -4.04
N HIS A 99 4.16 8.05 -3.31
CA HIS A 99 4.19 9.42 -3.80
C HIS A 99 4.62 10.40 -2.71
N HIS A 100 5.08 11.58 -3.11
CA HIS A 100 5.34 12.66 -2.18
C HIS A 100 4.06 13.13 -1.51
N LEU A 101 4.19 13.47 -0.24
CA LEU A 101 3.16 14.05 0.59
C LEU A 101 3.60 15.45 1.05
N GLY A 102 2.74 16.44 0.89
CA GLY A 102 3.06 17.82 1.21
C GLY A 102 1.83 18.70 1.34
N LEU A 103 1.83 19.86 0.70
CA LEU A 103 0.65 20.75 0.65
C LEU A 103 -0.49 20.10 -0.15
N ASP A 104 -0.14 19.31 -1.16
CA ASP A 104 -1.07 18.44 -1.87
C ASP A 104 -0.87 16.98 -1.44
N VAL A 105 -1.95 16.19 -1.48
CA VAL A 105 -1.89 14.74 -1.18
C VAL A 105 -0.95 14.04 -2.18
N HIS A 106 -1.10 14.30 -3.47
CA HIS A 106 -0.16 13.85 -4.49
C HIS A 106 0.77 15.02 -4.84
N ASP A 107 1.63 15.39 -3.91
CA ASP A 107 2.47 16.57 -4.09
C ASP A 107 3.50 16.38 -5.22
N CYS A 108 3.73 17.45 -5.97
CA CYS A 108 4.63 17.43 -7.14
C CYS A 108 4.28 16.39 -8.23
N ALA A 109 3.06 15.87 -8.29
CA ALA A 109 2.65 14.78 -9.20
C ALA A 109 2.81 15.11 -10.69
N GLN A 110 2.90 16.38 -11.04
CA GLN A 110 3.14 16.86 -12.41
C GLN A 110 4.63 17.01 -12.78
N ALA A 111 5.53 16.68 -11.84
CA ALA A 111 6.96 16.71 -12.11
C ALA A 111 7.37 15.64 -13.14
N ARG A 112 8.51 15.86 -13.81
CA ARG A 112 9.04 14.89 -14.76
C ARG A 112 9.44 13.58 -14.05
N TYR A 113 9.34 12.46 -14.76
CA TYR A 113 9.67 11.13 -14.26
C TYR A 113 11.06 11.09 -13.57
N GLU A 114 12.07 11.67 -14.20
CA GLU A 114 13.44 11.71 -13.67
C GLU A 114 13.56 12.54 -12.38
N SER A 115 12.67 13.54 -12.22
CA SER A 115 12.65 14.44 -11.06
C SER A 115 11.73 13.94 -9.95
N TYR A 116 10.97 12.88 -10.19
CA TYR A 116 9.97 12.34 -9.28
C TYR A 116 10.21 10.85 -9.03
N GLN A 117 9.82 9.96 -9.94
CA GLN A 117 9.87 8.51 -9.77
C GLN A 117 11.31 7.98 -9.61
N ASN A 118 12.26 8.55 -10.35
CA ASN A 118 13.68 8.21 -10.31
C ASN A 118 14.54 9.22 -9.53
N ALA A 119 13.93 10.22 -8.90
CA ALA A 119 14.68 11.10 -8.00
C ALA A 119 15.05 10.36 -6.72
N LYS A 120 16.23 10.65 -6.21
CA LYS A 120 16.73 10.04 -4.96
C LYS A 120 15.98 10.59 -3.75
N ILE A 121 15.47 9.69 -2.95
CA ILE A 121 14.88 9.99 -1.65
C ILE A 121 15.98 10.46 -0.71
N ARG A 122 15.72 11.55 0.01
CA ARG A 122 16.68 12.21 0.92
C ARG A 122 16.05 12.38 2.29
N PRO A 123 16.88 12.47 3.35
CA PRO A 123 16.39 12.84 4.67
C PRO A 123 15.56 14.12 4.66
N GLY A 124 14.48 14.12 5.44
CA GLY A 124 13.49 15.19 5.52
C GLY A 124 12.33 15.06 4.52
N MET A 125 12.37 14.13 3.57
CA MET A 125 11.23 13.85 2.68
C MET A 125 10.15 13.04 3.38
N ILE A 126 8.89 13.39 3.11
CA ILE A 126 7.70 12.64 3.53
C ILE A 126 7.02 12.09 2.28
N PHE A 127 6.61 10.82 2.35
CA PHE A 127 5.98 10.11 1.25
C PHE A 127 5.13 8.95 1.75
N THR A 128 4.25 8.42 0.89
CA THR A 128 3.41 7.27 1.20
C THR A 128 4.06 5.96 0.78
N ILE A 129 3.64 4.84 1.41
CA ILE A 129 3.79 3.48 0.87
C ILE A 129 2.43 2.79 0.95
N GLU A 130 1.82 2.53 -0.22
CA GLU A 130 0.40 2.21 -0.36
C GLU A 130 0.09 1.06 -1.34
N PRO A 131 0.74 -0.10 -1.24
CA PRO A 131 0.39 -1.21 -2.10
C PRO A 131 -1.04 -1.68 -1.87
N GLY A 132 -1.61 -2.32 -2.89
CA GLY A 132 -2.94 -2.90 -2.80
C GLY A 132 -3.12 -4.08 -3.74
N LEU A 133 -4.26 -4.77 -3.59
CA LEU A 133 -4.75 -5.78 -4.50
C LEU A 133 -6.22 -5.49 -4.80
N TYR A 134 -6.57 -5.45 -6.08
CA TYR A 134 -7.91 -5.08 -6.54
C TYR A 134 -8.44 -6.11 -7.53
N PHE A 135 -9.24 -7.03 -7.02
CA PHE A 135 -9.87 -8.08 -7.80
C PHE A 135 -11.27 -7.61 -8.24
N ARG A 136 -11.39 -7.18 -9.49
CA ARG A 136 -12.64 -6.66 -10.01
C ARG A 136 -13.71 -7.75 -10.02
N GLU A 137 -14.96 -7.36 -9.77
CA GLU A 137 -16.12 -8.28 -9.77
C GLU A 137 -16.35 -8.92 -11.14
N ASP A 138 -16.08 -8.17 -12.22
CA ASP A 138 -16.24 -8.58 -13.60
C ASP A 138 -15.01 -9.30 -14.20
N ASP A 139 -13.96 -9.56 -13.41
CA ASP A 139 -12.76 -10.26 -13.88
C ASP A 139 -13.01 -11.76 -13.99
N LEU A 140 -13.20 -12.23 -15.23
CA LEU A 140 -13.44 -13.65 -15.53
C LEU A 140 -12.17 -14.49 -15.62
N LEU A 141 -10.98 -13.89 -15.52
CA LEU A 141 -9.70 -14.61 -15.56
C LEU A 141 -9.24 -15.10 -14.17
N ILE A 142 -9.98 -14.75 -13.12
CA ILE A 142 -9.68 -15.19 -11.76
C ILE A 142 -10.81 -16.03 -11.18
N PRO A 143 -10.52 -16.92 -10.20
CA PRO A 143 -11.56 -17.68 -9.50
C PRO A 143 -12.62 -16.76 -8.87
N PRO A 144 -13.90 -17.19 -8.85
CA PRO A 144 -14.99 -16.36 -8.35
C PRO A 144 -14.81 -15.85 -6.93
N GLU A 145 -14.15 -16.62 -6.06
CA GLU A 145 -13.92 -16.29 -4.65
C GLU A 145 -13.02 -15.05 -4.43
N TYR A 146 -12.22 -14.65 -5.43
CA TYR A 146 -11.40 -13.45 -5.37
C TYR A 146 -12.18 -12.19 -5.79
N ARG A 147 -13.21 -12.34 -6.62
CA ARG A 147 -13.89 -11.22 -7.29
C ARG A 147 -14.56 -10.28 -6.31
N GLY A 148 -14.47 -8.99 -6.58
CA GLY A 148 -15.07 -7.94 -5.75
C GLY A 148 -14.27 -7.61 -4.50
N ILE A 149 -13.07 -8.18 -4.30
CA ILE A 149 -12.22 -7.88 -3.14
C ILE A 149 -11.19 -6.82 -3.52
N GLY A 150 -11.15 -5.75 -2.74
CA GLY A 150 -10.12 -4.71 -2.81
C GLY A 150 -9.47 -4.50 -1.45
N ILE A 151 -8.14 -4.46 -1.42
CA ILE A 151 -7.37 -4.23 -0.20
C ILE A 151 -6.29 -3.20 -0.51
N ARG A 152 -6.17 -2.16 0.32
CA ARG A 152 -5.03 -1.24 0.38
C ARG A 152 -4.63 -1.00 1.83
N ILE A 153 -3.33 -0.96 2.06
CA ILE A 153 -2.73 -0.55 3.33
C ILE A 153 -1.74 0.55 3.00
N GLU A 154 -1.93 1.71 3.60
CA GLU A 154 -1.17 2.92 3.32
C GLU A 154 -0.74 3.60 4.59
N ASP A 155 0.50 4.00 4.63
CA ASP A 155 1.10 4.75 5.72
C ASP A 155 2.04 5.83 5.21
N ASP A 156 2.14 6.91 6.00
CA ASP A 156 3.07 8.00 5.80
C ASP A 156 4.45 7.65 6.38
N VAL A 157 5.48 7.93 5.62
CA VAL A 157 6.89 7.67 5.95
C VAL A 157 7.69 8.96 5.95
N LEU A 158 8.46 9.18 7.01
CA LEU A 158 9.52 10.18 7.06
C LEU A 158 10.86 9.51 6.75
N MET A 159 11.60 10.02 5.78
CA MET A 159 12.99 9.61 5.59
C MET A 159 13.90 10.38 6.56
N THR A 160 14.59 9.67 7.42
CA THR A 160 15.61 10.22 8.33
C THR A 160 17.02 9.95 7.81
N GLU A 161 18.04 10.47 8.49
CA GLU A 161 19.45 10.15 8.19
C GLU A 161 19.75 8.65 8.41
N ASP A 162 19.05 8.02 9.37
CA ASP A 162 19.24 6.61 9.75
C ASP A 162 18.37 5.64 8.92
N GLY A 163 17.40 6.16 8.16
CA GLY A 163 16.49 5.38 7.33
C GLY A 163 15.02 5.82 7.44
N PRO A 164 14.08 5.02 6.91
CA PRO A 164 12.67 5.35 6.94
C PRO A 164 12.05 5.14 8.33
N GLU A 165 11.11 6.01 8.68
CA GLU A 165 10.29 5.90 9.90
C GLU A 165 8.81 6.01 9.56
N TRP A 166 7.98 5.10 10.09
CA TRP A 166 6.53 5.19 10.01
C TRP A 166 6.02 6.30 10.94
N ILE A 167 5.55 7.44 10.39
CA ILE A 167 4.95 8.51 11.19
C ILE A 167 3.48 8.25 11.51
N SER A 168 2.84 7.31 10.83
CA SER A 168 1.47 6.81 11.08
C SER A 168 1.41 5.52 11.91
N ALA A 169 2.52 5.10 12.54
CA ALA A 169 2.64 3.82 13.26
C ALA A 169 1.60 3.60 14.37
N GLY A 170 0.99 4.67 14.89
CA GLY A 170 -0.06 4.57 15.93
C GLY A 170 -1.40 4.02 15.44
N ILE A 171 -1.59 3.85 14.12
CA ILE A 171 -2.84 3.34 13.54
C ILE A 171 -2.68 1.85 13.24
N PRO A 172 -3.52 0.97 13.83
CA PRO A 172 -3.41 -0.48 13.63
C PRO A 172 -3.43 -0.89 12.17
N LYS A 173 -2.54 -1.84 11.79
CA LYS A 173 -2.50 -2.41 10.44
C LYS A 173 -2.23 -3.93 10.43
N ARG A 174 -1.76 -4.53 11.51
CA ARG A 174 -1.64 -5.99 11.61
C ARG A 174 -3.04 -6.59 11.80
N ILE A 175 -3.26 -7.77 11.26
CA ILE A 175 -4.58 -8.43 11.27
C ILE A 175 -5.18 -8.47 12.68
N ASP A 176 -4.42 -8.98 13.66
CA ASP A 176 -4.90 -9.12 15.02
C ASP A 176 -5.15 -7.76 15.70
N ASP A 177 -4.32 -6.76 15.41
CA ASP A 177 -4.46 -5.42 15.96
C ASP A 177 -5.70 -4.70 15.37
N VAL A 178 -5.98 -4.91 14.06
CA VAL A 178 -7.20 -4.39 13.40
C VAL A 178 -8.45 -5.05 13.99
N GLU A 179 -8.44 -6.37 14.18
CA GLU A 179 -9.57 -7.09 14.79
C GLU A 179 -9.81 -6.64 16.25
N ALA A 180 -8.74 -6.41 17.03
CA ALA A 180 -8.85 -5.89 18.39
C ALA A 180 -9.40 -4.47 18.40
N TRP A 181 -8.85 -3.57 17.57
CA TRP A 181 -9.33 -2.20 17.44
C TRP A 181 -10.81 -2.13 17.08
N MET A 182 -11.26 -2.96 16.11
CA MET A 182 -12.68 -3.03 15.74
C MET A 182 -13.57 -3.53 16.89
N ALA A 183 -13.10 -4.47 17.70
CA ALA A 183 -13.83 -4.95 18.86
C ALA A 183 -13.96 -3.86 19.95
N ASP A 184 -12.91 -3.08 20.18
CA ASP A 184 -12.92 -1.97 21.14
C ASP A 184 -13.89 -0.87 20.68
N MET A 185 -13.85 -0.48 19.40
CA MET A 185 -14.77 0.51 18.82
C MET A 185 -16.24 0.07 18.91
N ALA A 186 -16.50 -1.23 18.70
CA ALA A 186 -17.84 -1.78 18.85
C ALA A 186 -18.33 -1.76 20.31
N ALA A 187 -17.43 -2.03 21.27
CA ALA A 187 -17.73 -1.97 22.69
C ALA A 187 -18.03 -0.53 23.18
N GLU A 188 -17.36 0.47 22.59
CA GLU A 188 -17.61 1.89 22.88
C GLU A 188 -18.89 2.44 22.19
N GLY A 189 -19.60 1.61 21.43
CA GLY A 189 -20.83 2.00 20.75
C GLY A 189 -20.64 2.90 19.54
N VAL A 190 -19.42 2.98 19.02
CA VAL A 190 -19.13 3.64 17.73
C VAL A 190 -19.64 2.74 16.63
N LYS A 191 -20.71 3.18 15.94
CA LYS A 191 -21.19 2.48 14.72
C LYS A 191 -20.23 2.79 13.57
N ALA A 192 -19.68 1.74 12.98
CA ALA A 192 -18.89 1.81 11.76
C ALA A 192 -19.69 2.36 10.56
#